data_ee3d827e16c8db4c260cfb2b43bda788
#
_entry.id   ee3d827e16c8db4c260cfb2b43bda788
#
_cell.length_a   1.000
_cell.length_b   1.000
_cell.length_c   1.000
_cell.angle_alpha   90.00
_cell.angle_beta   90.00
_cell.angle_gamma   90.00
#
_symmetry.space_group_name_H-M   'P 1'
#
loop_
_entity.id
_entity.type
_entity.pdbx_description
1 polymer ?
#
loop_
_entity_poly.entity_id
_entity_poly.type
_entity_poly.pdbx_seq_one_letter_code
_entity_poly.pdbx_strand_id
1 'polypeptide(L)'
;MGILSRLFGLSGGNDDSDEIKLELLSTYVAGTSYRQKEVKKVYDGIYSYEKYDGLSAADIKSMFTEGDRVYEIPAETQILGDCELIPEPDNEYDKNAIKVVVDGMHVGYIPKDRCSEVKKILDNIQSIDMEAYGGKYKEVYYDYDTFKEKVLTDKKDLGINLSIFYYPGEN
;
A
#
# COMPACT_ATOMS: atom_id res chain seq x y z
N MET A 1 -1.02 16.54 5.65
CA MET A 1 -1.33 17.71 4.79
C MET A 1 -0.84 17.42 3.39
N GLY A 2 -1.77 17.09 2.50
CA GLY A 2 -1.47 16.72 1.13
C GLY A 2 -0.89 17.89 0.33
N ILE A 3 0.24 17.68 -0.30
CA ILE A 3 0.79 18.58 -1.30
C ILE A 3 0.38 18.06 -2.67
N LEU A 4 -0.80 18.43 -3.10
CA LEU A 4 -1.24 18.32 -4.49
C LEU A 4 -2.10 19.52 -4.85
N SER A 5 -1.47 20.67 -5.03
CA SER A 5 -2.11 21.76 -5.78
C SER A 5 -1.06 22.77 -6.22
N ARG A 6 -0.42 22.50 -7.35
CA ARG A 6 0.12 23.55 -8.22
C ARG A 6 -0.01 23.10 -9.67
N LEU A 7 -1.23 23.16 -10.16
CA LEU A 7 -1.46 23.30 -11.58
C LEU A 7 -1.32 24.79 -11.92
N PHE A 8 -0.26 25.11 -12.65
CA PHE A 8 -0.09 26.43 -13.24
C PHE A 8 -1.11 26.63 -14.34
N GLY A 9 -2.05 27.55 -14.11
CA GLY A 9 -2.80 28.15 -15.18
C GLY A 9 -1.89 29.07 -15.99
N LEU A 10 -1.69 28.75 -17.26
CA LEU A 10 -1.29 29.69 -18.28
C LEU A 10 -2.31 29.62 -19.39
N SER A 11 -2.97 30.75 -19.59
CA SER A 11 -3.93 31.08 -20.63
C SER A 11 -3.28 31.11 -22.02
N GLY A 12 -3.99 30.57 -23.02
CA GLY A 12 -3.95 31.07 -24.39
C GLY A 12 -3.07 30.27 -25.36
N GLY A 13 -3.68 29.35 -26.06
CA GLY A 13 -3.17 28.71 -27.28
C GLY A 13 -3.97 27.44 -27.53
N ASN A 14 -4.81 27.40 -28.55
CA ASN A 14 -5.38 26.16 -29.08
C ASN A 14 -4.25 25.32 -29.63
N ASP A 15 -3.75 24.43 -28.80
CA ASP A 15 -2.95 23.29 -29.21
C ASP A 15 -3.71 22.05 -28.73
N ASP A 16 -4.48 21.44 -29.64
CA ASP A 16 -5.10 20.12 -29.48
C ASP A 16 -3.97 19.06 -29.52
N SER A 17 -3.00 19.17 -28.65
CA SER A 17 -2.17 18.05 -28.27
C SER A 17 -2.95 17.26 -27.22
N ASP A 18 -3.46 16.10 -27.56
CA ASP A 18 -4.00 15.12 -26.62
C ASP A 18 -2.94 14.86 -25.55
N GLU A 19 -3.05 15.59 -24.44
CA GLU A 19 -2.17 15.42 -23.29
C GLU A 19 -2.50 14.06 -22.69
N ILE A 20 -1.70 13.05 -23.01
CA ILE A 20 -1.86 11.68 -22.48
C ILE A 20 -1.69 11.77 -20.97
N LYS A 21 -2.80 11.64 -20.26
CA LYS A 21 -2.81 11.69 -18.78
C LYS A 21 -2.50 10.33 -18.21
N LEU A 22 -1.62 10.30 -17.22
CA LEU A 22 -1.42 9.11 -16.39
C LEU A 22 -2.71 8.78 -15.63
N GLU A 23 -3.10 7.53 -15.69
CA GLU A 23 -4.17 6.95 -14.87
C GLU A 23 -3.57 6.18 -13.69
N LEU A 24 -4.38 6.01 -12.63
CA LEU A 24 -4.02 5.31 -11.41
C LEU A 24 -4.94 4.13 -11.18
N LEU A 25 -4.34 2.96 -10.96
CA LEU A 25 -5.01 1.76 -10.47
C LEU A 25 -4.46 1.42 -9.09
N SER A 26 -5.30 1.48 -8.06
CA SER A 26 -4.93 1.11 -6.70
C SER A 26 -5.37 -0.32 -6.40
N THR A 27 -4.48 -1.10 -5.79
CA THR A 27 -4.73 -2.48 -5.36
C THR A 27 -3.84 -2.82 -4.16
N TYR A 28 -3.82 -4.07 -3.74
CA TYR A 28 -2.95 -4.56 -2.68
C TYR A 28 -2.31 -5.89 -3.09
N VAL A 29 -1.30 -6.33 -2.35
CA VAL A 29 -0.65 -7.63 -2.55
C VAL A 29 -1.38 -8.69 -1.73
N ALA A 30 -2.03 -9.63 -2.42
CA ALA A 30 -2.68 -10.79 -1.81
C ALA A 30 -1.67 -11.87 -1.44
N GLY A 31 -1.95 -12.66 -0.39
CA GLY A 31 -1.12 -13.79 0.03
C GLY A 31 0.16 -13.42 0.78
N THR A 32 0.31 -12.17 1.19
CA THR A 32 1.43 -11.71 2.04
C THR A 32 1.55 -12.47 3.34
N SER A 33 0.43 -12.98 3.91
CA SER A 33 0.42 -13.78 5.14
C SER A 33 1.27 -15.07 5.04
N TYR A 34 1.40 -15.63 3.85
CA TYR A 34 2.24 -16.81 3.58
C TYR A 34 3.70 -16.45 3.29
N ARG A 35 4.03 -15.14 3.19
CA ARG A 35 5.33 -14.63 2.76
C ARG A 35 5.86 -13.55 3.69
N GLN A 36 5.52 -13.62 4.96
CA GLN A 36 5.88 -12.60 5.95
C GLN A 36 7.39 -12.39 6.08
N LYS A 37 8.20 -13.40 5.78
CA LYS A 37 9.66 -13.30 5.80
C LYS A 37 10.17 -12.39 4.66
N GLU A 38 9.63 -12.54 3.47
CA GLU A 38 9.95 -11.75 2.29
C GLU A 38 9.41 -10.32 2.45
N VAL A 39 8.13 -10.17 2.84
CA VAL A 39 7.51 -8.87 3.10
C VAL A 39 8.29 -8.09 4.17
N LYS A 40 8.73 -8.75 5.24
CA LYS A 40 9.53 -8.09 6.28
C LYS A 40 10.86 -7.54 5.74
N LYS A 41 11.52 -8.28 4.83
CA LYS A 41 12.75 -7.78 4.19
C LYS A 41 12.50 -6.58 3.29
N VAL A 42 11.36 -6.57 2.58
CA VAL A 42 10.94 -5.40 1.78
C VAL A 42 10.73 -4.19 2.68
N TYR A 43 10.19 -4.37 3.88
CA TYR A 43 10.04 -3.31 4.88
C TYR A 43 11.38 -2.74 5.39
N ASP A 44 12.47 -3.50 5.29
CA ASP A 44 13.81 -2.98 5.60
C ASP A 44 14.24 -1.86 4.61
N GLY A 45 13.58 -1.74 3.45
CA GLY A 45 13.73 -0.63 2.49
C GLY A 45 12.99 0.66 2.85
N ILE A 46 12.24 0.69 3.94
CA ILE A 46 11.58 1.91 4.43
C ILE A 46 12.66 2.84 5.00
N TYR A 47 12.79 4.04 4.41
CA TYR A 47 13.86 4.96 4.76
C TYR A 47 13.73 5.54 6.18
N SER A 48 12.54 6.04 6.54
CA SER A 48 12.26 6.50 7.91
C SER A 48 10.76 6.66 8.13
N TYR A 49 10.35 6.46 9.36
CA TYR A 49 9.00 6.75 9.85
C TYR A 49 9.05 7.01 11.36
N GLU A 50 8.07 7.73 11.87
CA GLU A 50 7.92 7.94 13.29
C GLU A 50 6.95 6.90 13.84
N LYS A 51 7.44 6.02 14.73
CA LYS A 51 6.64 4.93 15.29
C LYS A 51 5.39 5.46 15.98
N TYR A 52 4.24 4.89 15.62
CA TYR A 52 2.94 5.28 16.17
C TYR A 52 2.64 6.78 15.98
N ASP A 53 3.09 7.38 14.89
CA ASP A 53 2.99 8.84 14.64
C ASP A 53 3.56 9.69 15.78
N GLY A 54 4.58 9.20 16.48
CA GLY A 54 5.20 9.85 17.62
C GLY A 54 4.37 9.81 18.91
N LEU A 55 3.21 9.14 18.89
CA LEU A 55 2.27 9.14 20.00
C LEU A 55 2.69 8.17 21.11
N SER A 56 2.69 8.67 22.35
CA SER A 56 2.80 7.83 23.54
C SER A 56 1.50 7.06 23.80
N ALA A 57 1.52 6.04 24.67
CA ALA A 57 0.30 5.34 25.08
C ALA A 57 -0.72 6.27 25.78
N ALA A 58 -0.25 7.33 26.45
CA ALA A 58 -1.11 8.33 27.08
C ALA A 58 -1.81 9.20 26.04
N ASP A 59 -1.07 9.62 24.99
CA ASP A 59 -1.64 10.40 23.89
C ASP A 59 -2.69 9.56 23.14
N ILE A 60 -2.37 8.31 22.80
CA ILE A 60 -3.29 7.38 22.11
C ILE A 60 -4.59 7.25 22.95
N LYS A 61 -4.48 7.02 24.25
CA LYS A 61 -5.66 6.90 25.12
C LYS A 61 -6.50 8.17 25.18
N SER A 62 -5.87 9.35 25.05
CA SER A 62 -6.59 10.64 25.12
C SER A 62 -7.21 11.07 23.79
N MET A 63 -6.67 10.62 22.66
CA MET A 63 -7.04 11.07 21.32
C MET A 63 -7.94 10.09 20.58
N PHE A 64 -7.92 8.81 20.96
CA PHE A 64 -8.61 7.72 20.26
C PHE A 64 -9.62 7.05 21.18
N THR A 65 -10.59 6.37 20.58
CA THR A 65 -11.67 5.66 21.26
C THR A 65 -11.48 4.14 21.19
N GLU A 66 -12.33 3.40 21.91
CA GLU A 66 -12.31 1.94 21.91
C GLU A 66 -12.38 1.37 20.48
N GLY A 67 -11.42 0.50 20.14
CA GLY A 67 -11.29 -0.15 18.84
C GLY A 67 -10.44 0.61 17.82
N ASP A 68 -10.09 1.87 18.08
CA ASP A 68 -9.18 2.62 17.21
C ASP A 68 -7.75 2.08 17.34
N ARG A 69 -7.05 2.01 16.19
CA ARG A 69 -5.69 1.46 16.09
C ARG A 69 -4.70 2.45 15.56
N VAL A 70 -3.58 2.58 16.26
CA VAL A 70 -2.42 3.33 15.82
C VAL A 70 -1.29 2.35 15.51
N TYR A 71 -0.87 2.27 14.25
CA TYR A 71 0.15 1.32 13.82
C TYR A 71 1.57 1.81 14.12
N GLU A 72 2.50 0.87 14.37
CA GLU A 72 3.92 1.19 14.57
C GLU A 72 4.51 1.85 13.32
N ILE A 73 4.12 1.36 12.14
CA ILE A 73 4.44 1.98 10.85
C ILE A 73 3.19 2.73 10.42
N PRO A 74 3.23 4.07 10.32
CA PRO A 74 2.08 4.87 9.94
C PRO A 74 1.51 4.46 8.58
N ALA A 75 0.21 4.66 8.37
CA ALA A 75 -0.41 4.48 7.08
C ALA A 75 0.27 5.38 6.02
N GLU A 76 0.25 4.94 4.77
CA GLU A 76 0.88 5.66 3.64
C GLU A 76 2.42 5.78 3.74
N THR A 77 3.06 5.01 4.64
CA THR A 77 4.52 4.94 4.67
C THR A 77 5.02 4.25 3.41
N GLN A 78 5.80 4.98 2.61
CA GLN A 78 6.33 4.47 1.35
C GLN A 78 7.41 3.41 1.55
N ILE A 79 7.32 2.36 0.75
CA ILE A 79 8.34 1.33 0.62
C ILE A 79 9.15 1.66 -0.65
N LEU A 80 10.45 1.81 -0.49
CA LEU A 80 11.36 1.99 -1.63
C LEU A 80 11.80 0.63 -2.16
N GLY A 81 11.89 0.48 -3.47
CA GLY A 81 12.33 -0.74 -4.15
C GLY A 81 11.70 -0.88 -5.53
N ASP A 82 12.24 -1.78 -6.33
CA ASP A 82 11.73 -2.09 -7.66
C ASP A 82 10.61 -3.12 -7.55
N CYS A 83 9.41 -2.74 -8.01
CA CYS A 83 8.24 -3.62 -8.04
C CYS A 83 7.96 -4.12 -9.44
N GLU A 84 7.89 -5.44 -9.60
CA GLU A 84 7.60 -6.12 -10.85
C GLU A 84 6.30 -6.91 -10.75
N LEU A 85 5.47 -6.82 -11.78
CA LEU A 85 4.24 -7.61 -11.96
C LEU A 85 4.47 -8.65 -13.05
N ILE A 86 4.55 -9.92 -12.66
CA ILE A 86 4.93 -11.01 -13.55
C ILE A 86 3.73 -11.95 -13.78
N PRO A 87 3.12 -11.99 -14.98
CA PRO A 87 2.09 -12.98 -15.32
C PRO A 87 2.63 -14.41 -15.21
N GLU A 88 1.84 -15.30 -14.63
CA GLU A 88 2.14 -16.73 -14.52
C GLU A 88 1.10 -17.59 -15.26
N PRO A 89 1.13 -17.66 -16.61
CA PRO A 89 0.14 -18.42 -17.39
C PRO A 89 0.16 -19.93 -17.11
N ASP A 90 1.28 -20.43 -16.60
CA ASP A 90 1.47 -21.85 -16.25
C ASP A 90 1.21 -22.13 -14.75
N ASN A 91 0.65 -21.15 -14.02
CA ASN A 91 0.31 -21.34 -12.61
C ASN A 91 -0.78 -22.42 -12.46
N GLU A 92 -0.52 -23.43 -11.65
CA GLU A 92 -1.40 -24.60 -11.48
C GLU A 92 -2.76 -24.26 -10.87
N TYR A 93 -2.82 -23.16 -10.06
CA TYR A 93 -4.03 -22.77 -9.35
C TYR A 93 -4.83 -21.69 -10.08
N ASP A 94 -4.15 -20.78 -10.77
CA ASP A 94 -4.80 -19.70 -11.51
C ASP A 94 -3.92 -19.24 -12.70
N LYS A 95 -4.31 -19.59 -13.92
CA LYS A 95 -3.62 -19.15 -15.15
C LYS A 95 -3.66 -17.63 -15.38
N ASN A 96 -4.48 -16.93 -14.60
CA ASN A 96 -4.55 -15.48 -14.63
C ASN A 96 -3.68 -14.82 -13.53
N ALA A 97 -3.01 -15.62 -12.72
CA ALA A 97 -2.18 -15.10 -11.65
C ALA A 97 -1.13 -14.11 -12.17
N ILE A 98 -0.95 -13.03 -11.41
CA ILE A 98 0.11 -12.06 -11.60
C ILE A 98 0.89 -12.00 -10.29
N LYS A 99 2.12 -12.49 -10.33
CA LYS A 99 3.03 -12.50 -9.21
C LYS A 99 3.58 -11.09 -8.98
N VAL A 100 3.66 -10.69 -7.71
CA VAL A 100 4.28 -9.44 -7.28
C VAL A 100 5.67 -9.75 -6.73
N VAL A 101 6.68 -9.13 -7.31
CA VAL A 101 8.08 -9.27 -6.92
C VAL A 101 8.61 -7.88 -6.56
N VAL A 102 9.27 -7.77 -5.40
CA VAL A 102 9.90 -6.53 -4.95
C VAL A 102 11.37 -6.82 -4.69
N ASP A 103 12.27 -6.10 -5.34
CA ASP A 103 13.73 -6.30 -5.27
C ASP A 103 14.12 -7.80 -5.43
N GLY A 104 13.50 -8.48 -6.40
CA GLY A 104 13.71 -9.89 -6.67
C GLY A 104 13.04 -10.85 -5.67
N MET A 105 12.31 -10.35 -4.67
CA MET A 105 11.61 -11.17 -3.67
C MET A 105 10.13 -11.32 -4.02
N HIS A 106 9.64 -12.54 -4.13
CA HIS A 106 8.22 -12.82 -4.34
C HIS A 106 7.43 -12.55 -3.05
N VAL A 107 6.65 -11.48 -3.03
CA VAL A 107 5.88 -11.02 -1.85
C VAL A 107 4.41 -11.42 -1.86
N GLY A 108 3.88 -11.86 -3.00
CA GLY A 108 2.48 -12.28 -3.14
C GLY A 108 1.99 -12.15 -4.57
N TYR A 109 0.71 -11.91 -4.74
CA TYR A 109 0.02 -11.83 -6.02
C TYR A 109 -0.92 -10.64 -6.08
N ILE A 110 -1.25 -10.21 -7.28
CA ILE A 110 -2.41 -9.33 -7.50
C ILE A 110 -3.68 -10.10 -7.12
N PRO A 111 -4.65 -9.49 -6.42
CA PRO A 111 -5.93 -10.14 -6.11
C PRO A 111 -6.62 -10.66 -7.36
N LYS A 112 -7.23 -11.84 -7.26
CA LYS A 112 -7.82 -12.55 -8.41
C LYS A 112 -8.83 -11.72 -9.19
N ASP A 113 -9.65 -10.94 -8.48
CA ASP A 113 -10.65 -10.05 -9.04
C ASP A 113 -10.06 -8.83 -9.76
N ARG A 114 -8.79 -8.50 -9.50
CA ARG A 114 -8.06 -7.38 -10.12
C ARG A 114 -7.14 -7.82 -11.26
N CYS A 115 -6.83 -9.11 -11.38
CA CYS A 115 -5.88 -9.60 -12.39
C CYS A 115 -6.26 -9.23 -13.82
N SER A 116 -7.56 -9.28 -14.18
CA SER A 116 -8.00 -8.95 -15.54
C SER A 116 -7.82 -7.47 -15.89
N GLU A 117 -7.95 -6.60 -14.90
CA GLU A 117 -7.75 -5.16 -15.04
C GLU A 117 -6.25 -4.84 -15.17
N VAL A 118 -5.44 -5.39 -14.26
CA VAL A 118 -3.99 -5.21 -14.29
C VAL A 118 -3.38 -5.75 -15.58
N LYS A 119 -3.85 -6.91 -16.11
CA LYS A 119 -3.35 -7.46 -17.38
C LYS A 119 -3.51 -6.52 -18.57
N LYS A 120 -4.56 -5.71 -18.60
CA LYS A 120 -4.81 -4.77 -19.70
C LYS A 120 -3.82 -3.61 -19.75
N ILE A 121 -3.20 -3.30 -18.62
CA ILE A 121 -2.33 -2.14 -18.48
C ILE A 121 -0.84 -2.52 -18.33
N LEU A 122 -0.49 -3.82 -18.25
CA LEU A 122 0.87 -4.26 -17.96
C LEU A 122 1.93 -3.62 -18.86
N ASP A 123 1.65 -3.52 -20.16
CA ASP A 123 2.61 -2.97 -21.15
C ASP A 123 2.68 -1.43 -21.09
N ASN A 124 1.77 -0.80 -20.39
CA ASN A 124 1.64 0.66 -20.30
C ASN A 124 1.98 1.21 -18.91
N ILE A 125 2.43 0.35 -17.99
CA ILE A 125 2.82 0.77 -16.63
C ILE A 125 4.04 1.69 -16.71
N GLN A 126 3.90 2.87 -16.08
CA GLN A 126 4.96 3.86 -15.96
C GLN A 126 5.72 3.71 -14.64
N SER A 127 5.01 3.54 -13.54
CA SER A 127 5.58 3.33 -12.21
C SER A 127 4.61 2.61 -11.28
N ILE A 128 5.15 2.01 -10.24
CA ILE A 128 4.39 1.37 -9.17
C ILE A 128 4.92 1.92 -7.84
N ASP A 129 4.05 2.62 -7.12
CA ASP A 129 4.36 3.04 -5.77
C ASP A 129 3.84 2.00 -4.78
N MET A 130 4.60 1.78 -3.72
CA MET A 130 4.29 0.80 -2.69
C MET A 130 4.14 1.48 -1.34
N GLU A 131 3.11 1.08 -0.59
CA GLU A 131 2.86 1.58 0.76
C GLU A 131 2.70 0.43 1.74
N ALA A 132 3.27 0.63 2.93
CA ALA A 132 3.19 -0.32 4.01
C ALA A 132 1.82 -0.29 4.70
N TYR A 133 1.30 -1.46 5.10
CA TYR A 133 0.18 -1.54 6.03
C TYR A 133 0.30 -2.76 6.95
N GLY A 134 -0.42 -2.73 8.06
CA GLY A 134 -0.38 -3.81 9.04
C GLY A 134 0.79 -3.70 10.03
N GLY A 135 1.25 -4.84 10.53
CA GLY A 135 2.30 -4.89 11.53
C GLY A 135 1.79 -4.65 12.95
N LYS A 136 2.68 -4.22 13.84
CA LYS A 136 2.33 -3.92 15.23
C LYS A 136 1.44 -2.70 15.33
N TYR A 137 0.51 -2.72 16.26
CA TYR A 137 -0.37 -1.58 16.56
C TYR A 137 -0.65 -1.47 18.06
N LYS A 138 -1.07 -0.30 18.46
CA LYS A 138 -1.67 -0.02 19.77
C LYS A 138 -3.16 0.25 19.56
N GLU A 139 -3.99 -0.31 20.44
CA GLU A 139 -5.45 -0.19 20.39
C GLU A 139 -5.98 0.21 21.76
N VAL A 140 -6.91 1.16 21.79
CA VAL A 140 -7.62 1.53 23.00
C VAL A 140 -8.71 0.51 23.26
N TYR A 141 -8.79 0.01 24.50
CA TYR A 141 -9.87 -0.87 24.92
C TYR A 141 -10.35 -0.49 26.33
N TYR A 142 -11.60 -0.79 26.60
CA TYR A 142 -12.17 -0.58 27.93
C TYR A 142 -12.04 -1.86 28.76
N ASP A 143 -11.35 -1.74 29.89
CA ASP A 143 -11.18 -2.83 30.86
C ASP A 143 -12.32 -2.81 31.87
N TYR A 144 -13.25 -3.75 31.73
CA TYR A 144 -14.45 -3.86 32.59
C TYR A 144 -14.14 -4.30 34.02
N ASP A 145 -12.98 -4.91 34.29
CA ASP A 145 -12.58 -5.31 35.64
C ASP A 145 -12.09 -4.11 36.46
N THR A 146 -11.41 -3.18 35.79
CA THR A 146 -10.85 -1.96 36.43
C THR A 146 -11.66 -0.71 36.13
N PHE A 147 -12.67 -0.78 35.27
CA PHE A 147 -13.48 0.34 34.81
C PHE A 147 -12.65 1.50 34.22
N LYS A 148 -11.61 1.17 33.44
CA LYS A 148 -10.70 2.14 32.85
C LYS A 148 -10.37 1.79 31.41
N GLU A 149 -10.16 2.82 30.60
CA GLU A 149 -9.54 2.68 29.31
C GLU A 149 -8.05 2.31 29.46
N LYS A 150 -7.62 1.33 28.69
CA LYS A 150 -6.24 0.85 28.59
C LYS A 150 -5.79 0.79 27.14
N VAL A 151 -4.49 0.70 26.92
CA VAL A 151 -3.89 0.52 25.61
C VAL A 151 -3.22 -0.85 25.57
N LEU A 152 -3.68 -1.71 24.67
CA LEU A 152 -2.99 -2.95 24.36
C LEU A 152 -2.03 -2.76 23.19
N THR A 153 -1.07 -3.67 23.07
CA THR A 153 -0.22 -3.79 21.88
C THR A 153 -0.43 -5.17 21.29
N ASP A 154 -0.73 -5.22 19.99
CA ASP A 154 -0.93 -6.45 19.25
C ASP A 154 -0.35 -6.28 17.83
N LYS A 155 -0.53 -7.25 16.95
CA LYS A 155 0.00 -7.23 15.59
C LYS A 155 -0.95 -7.88 14.59
N LYS A 156 -0.87 -7.40 13.35
CA LYS A 156 -1.40 -8.05 12.14
C LYS A 156 -0.26 -8.42 11.21
N ASP A 157 -0.54 -9.24 10.23
CA ASP A 157 0.39 -9.48 9.14
C ASP A 157 0.76 -8.18 8.43
N LEU A 158 2.03 -8.09 8.03
CA LEU A 158 2.51 -7.02 7.17
C LEU A 158 1.94 -7.21 5.76
N GLY A 159 1.54 -6.11 5.14
CA GLY A 159 1.01 -6.11 3.80
C GLY A 159 1.52 -4.93 2.97
N ILE A 160 1.27 -4.95 1.68
CA ILE A 160 1.73 -3.93 0.73
C ILE A 160 0.54 -3.48 -0.11
N ASN A 161 0.28 -2.17 -0.12
CA ASN A 161 -0.61 -1.53 -1.08
C ASN A 161 0.18 -1.11 -2.30
N LEU A 162 -0.44 -1.17 -3.46
CA LEU A 162 0.15 -0.78 -4.75
C LEU A 162 -0.67 0.33 -5.38
N SER A 163 0.01 1.39 -5.79
CA SER A 163 -0.50 2.44 -6.66
C SER A 163 0.20 2.33 -8.01
N ILE A 164 -0.51 1.80 -9.01
CA ILE A 164 0.02 1.53 -10.35
C ILE A 164 -0.35 2.71 -11.26
N PHE A 165 0.64 3.45 -11.70
CA PHE A 165 0.50 4.55 -12.66
C PHE A 165 0.77 4.04 -14.07
N TYR A 166 -0.14 4.30 -14.99
CA TYR A 166 -0.04 3.82 -16.36
C TYR A 166 -0.59 4.81 -17.38
N TYR A 167 -0.15 4.69 -18.61
CA TYR A 167 -0.76 5.42 -19.72
C TYR A 167 -1.94 4.61 -20.28
N PRO A 168 -3.13 5.21 -20.43
CA PRO A 168 -4.23 4.54 -21.11
C PRO A 168 -3.80 4.19 -22.53
N GLY A 169 -4.00 2.91 -22.92
CA GLY A 169 -3.75 2.49 -24.31
C GLY A 169 -4.68 3.23 -25.28
N GLU A 170 -4.20 3.50 -26.48
CA GLU A 170 -5.06 3.96 -27.55
C GLU A 170 -6.12 2.87 -27.82
N ASN A 171 -7.41 3.24 -27.71
CA ASN A 171 -8.55 2.37 -28.02
C ASN A 171 -8.72 2.21 -29.53
#